data_9a02a41767a901cb92551ee634c011c6
#
_entry.id   9a02a41767a901cb92551ee634c011c6
#
_cell.length_a   1.000
_cell.length_b   1.000
_cell.length_c   1.000
_cell.angle_alpha   90.00
_cell.angle_beta   90.00
_cell.angle_gamma   90.00
#
_symmetry.space_group_name_H-M   'P 1'
#
loop_
_entity.id
_entity.type
_entity.pdbx_description
1 polymer ?
#
loop_
_entity_poly.entity_id
_entity_poly.type
_entity_poly.pdbx_seq_one_letter_code
_entity_poly.pdbx_strand_id
1 'polypeptide(L)'
;AQESRGLGDVYKRQLFNNIYLKDIKERNSIKTDDELDILVDIVASATGSLTNPTKISNSFKSMSQKSLSDKTIKLYLDHLSDAFLIEKSVRFDVKGKKYINTPAKYYFEDVGLRNARLNFRQQEENHIMENIIYIELRSRGYRVDVGVVEVYETSNSGKREKKLLEIDII
;
A
#
# COMPACT_ATOMS: atom_id res chain seq x y z
N ALA A 1 32.00 2.50 5.48
CA ALA A 1 30.82 2.22 4.59
C ALA A 1 29.53 1.96 5.37
N GLN A 2 29.58 1.43 6.60
CA GLN A 2 28.39 1.13 7.41
C GLN A 2 27.83 2.37 8.13
N GLU A 3 28.70 3.28 8.57
CA GLU A 3 28.31 4.56 9.22
C GLU A 3 27.63 5.53 8.25
N SER A 4 28.07 5.58 7.00
CA SER A 4 27.44 6.46 5.98
C SER A 4 26.03 5.98 5.56
N ARG A 5 25.76 4.68 5.60
CA ARG A 5 24.41 4.15 5.39
C ARG A 5 23.46 4.58 6.49
N GLY A 6 23.87 4.47 7.77
CA GLY A 6 23.05 4.86 8.92
C GLY A 6 22.64 6.34 8.91
N LEU A 7 23.54 7.25 8.50
CA LEU A 7 23.22 8.68 8.38
C LEU A 7 22.19 8.96 7.27
N GLY A 8 22.32 8.30 6.13
CA GLY A 8 21.36 8.42 5.04
C GLY A 8 19.96 7.93 5.42
N ASP A 9 19.89 6.86 6.21
CA ASP A 9 18.65 6.27 6.68
C ASP A 9 17.94 7.14 7.71
N VAL A 10 18.71 7.76 8.65
CA VAL A 10 18.19 8.74 9.61
C VAL A 10 17.67 9.98 8.89
N TYR A 11 18.42 10.48 7.91
CA TYR A 11 18.02 11.64 7.11
C TYR A 11 16.73 11.39 6.33
N LYS A 12 16.60 10.26 5.66
CA LYS A 12 15.36 9.89 4.92
C LYS A 12 14.16 9.80 5.83
N ARG A 13 14.31 9.26 7.03
CA ARG A 13 13.23 9.20 8.03
C ARG A 13 12.83 10.59 8.51
N GLN A 14 13.81 11.46 8.81
CA GLN A 14 13.53 12.84 9.20
C GLN A 14 12.83 13.61 8.08
N LEU A 15 13.29 13.45 6.84
CA LEU A 15 12.66 14.01 5.65
C LEU A 15 11.20 13.55 5.54
N PHE A 16 10.95 12.25 5.70
CA PHE A 16 9.62 11.69 5.64
C PHE A 16 8.69 12.29 6.69
N ASN A 17 9.11 12.29 7.95
CA ASN A 17 8.28 12.77 9.06
C ASN A 17 8.08 14.29 9.02
N ASN A 18 9.16 15.06 8.79
CA ASN A 18 9.13 16.52 8.91
C ASN A 18 8.59 17.22 7.64
N ILE A 19 8.71 16.61 6.48
CA ILE A 19 8.23 17.23 5.24
C ILE A 19 6.92 16.61 4.81
N TYR A 20 6.89 15.30 4.55
CA TYR A 20 5.67 14.68 4.00
C TYR A 20 4.53 14.59 5.02
N LEU A 21 4.74 13.95 6.16
CA LEU A 21 3.64 13.74 7.11
C LEU A 21 3.19 15.03 7.77
N LYS A 22 4.12 15.94 8.07
CA LYS A 22 3.77 17.24 8.63
C LYS A 22 2.93 18.06 7.64
N ASP A 23 3.34 18.17 6.38
CA ASP A 23 2.60 18.88 5.33
C ASP A 23 1.20 18.29 5.13
N ILE A 24 1.09 16.95 5.07
CA ILE A 24 -0.21 16.29 4.93
C ILE A 24 -1.12 16.59 6.12
N LYS A 25 -0.59 16.53 7.36
CA LYS A 25 -1.35 16.82 8.58
C LYS A 25 -1.82 18.28 8.63
N GLU A 26 -0.94 19.23 8.33
CA GLU A 26 -1.26 20.66 8.32
C GLU A 26 -2.29 21.00 7.25
N ARG A 27 -2.08 20.54 6.02
CA ARG A 27 -2.95 20.81 4.88
C ARG A 27 -4.36 20.24 5.05
N ASN A 28 -4.48 19.09 5.70
CA ASN A 28 -5.77 18.41 5.89
C ASN A 28 -6.33 18.59 7.31
N SER A 29 -5.72 19.45 8.13
CA SER A 29 -6.16 19.74 9.51
C SER A 29 -6.30 18.48 10.38
N ILE A 30 -5.41 17.51 10.19
CA ILE A 30 -5.36 16.27 10.97
C ILE A 30 -4.77 16.58 12.34
N LYS A 31 -5.59 16.48 13.38
CA LYS A 31 -5.21 16.84 14.76
C LYS A 31 -4.56 15.70 15.56
N THR A 32 -4.74 14.46 15.10
CA THR A 32 -4.23 13.25 15.76
C THR A 32 -2.87 12.89 15.19
N ASP A 33 -1.81 13.20 15.94
CA ASP A 33 -0.42 13.08 15.46
C ASP A 33 0.01 11.64 15.16
N ASP A 34 -0.48 10.66 15.90
CA ASP A 34 -0.05 9.26 15.81
C ASP A 34 -0.87 8.41 14.82
N GLU A 35 -2.12 8.77 14.54
CA GLU A 35 -3.01 7.96 13.70
C GLU A 35 -2.53 7.84 12.26
N LEU A 36 -2.14 8.96 11.65
CA LEU A 36 -1.61 8.96 10.29
C LEU A 36 -0.27 8.20 10.21
N ASP A 37 0.57 8.37 11.22
CA ASP A 37 1.86 7.69 11.32
C ASP A 37 1.70 6.16 11.34
N ILE A 38 0.82 5.65 12.21
CA ILE A 38 0.52 4.23 12.31
C ILE A 38 -0.09 3.70 11.00
N LEU A 39 -0.99 4.48 10.38
CA LEU A 39 -1.58 4.09 9.10
C LEU A 39 -0.51 3.95 8.01
N VAL A 40 0.44 4.88 7.94
CA VAL A 40 1.54 4.82 6.98
C VAL A 40 2.42 3.59 7.22
N ASP A 41 2.68 3.21 8.48
CA ASP A 41 3.43 1.98 8.80
C ASP A 41 2.70 0.73 8.33
N ILE A 42 1.37 0.69 8.51
CA ILE A 42 0.54 -0.43 8.04
C ILE A 42 0.57 -0.52 6.51
N VAL A 43 0.40 0.59 5.81
CA VAL A 43 0.42 0.63 4.35
C VAL A 43 1.80 0.27 3.81
N ALA A 44 2.87 0.77 4.43
CA ALA A 44 4.24 0.44 4.06
C ALA A 44 4.55 -1.04 4.23
N SER A 45 4.03 -1.66 5.29
CA SER A 45 4.15 -3.09 5.56
C SER A 45 3.31 -3.95 4.60
N ALA A 46 2.19 -3.40 4.09
CA ALA A 46 1.26 -4.09 3.18
C ALA A 46 1.49 -3.73 1.70
N THR A 47 2.60 -3.05 1.37
CA THR A 47 2.92 -2.69 -0.02
C THR A 47 2.86 -3.92 -0.93
N GLY A 48 2.21 -3.80 -2.09
CA GLY A 48 2.04 -4.89 -3.05
C GLY A 48 1.01 -5.96 -2.64
N SER A 49 0.48 -5.90 -1.42
CA SER A 49 -0.54 -6.85 -0.95
C SER A 49 -1.95 -6.29 -1.11
N LEU A 50 -2.90 -7.18 -1.46
CA LEU A 50 -4.33 -6.81 -1.49
C LEU A 50 -4.83 -6.41 -0.11
N THR A 51 -5.32 -5.18 0.01
CA THR A 51 -5.85 -4.63 1.25
C THR A 51 -7.14 -3.85 1.03
N ASN A 52 -7.86 -3.56 2.11
CA ASN A 52 -9.05 -2.74 2.14
C ASN A 52 -9.14 -1.98 3.47
N PRO A 53 -9.99 -0.96 3.61
CA PRO A 53 -10.13 -0.20 4.85
C PRO A 53 -10.39 -1.06 6.09
N THR A 54 -11.22 -2.07 5.99
CA THR A 54 -11.53 -2.98 7.12
C THR A 54 -10.30 -3.80 7.55
N LYS A 55 -9.51 -4.32 6.59
CA LYS A 55 -8.27 -5.04 6.91
C LYS A 55 -7.25 -4.10 7.58
N ILE A 56 -7.14 -2.87 7.08
CA ILE A 56 -6.28 -1.83 7.68
C ILE A 56 -6.78 -1.47 9.09
N SER A 57 -8.09 -1.30 9.29
CA SER A 57 -8.70 -1.01 10.60
C SER A 57 -8.36 -2.09 11.62
N ASN A 58 -8.43 -3.37 11.23
CA ASN A 58 -8.06 -4.48 12.10
C ASN A 58 -6.57 -4.46 12.46
N SER A 59 -5.69 -4.20 11.51
CA SER A 59 -4.25 -4.04 11.75
C SER A 59 -3.97 -2.84 12.66
N PHE A 60 -4.64 -1.72 12.42
CA PHE A 60 -4.53 -0.52 13.24
C PHE A 60 -4.91 -0.78 14.70
N LYS A 61 -6.04 -1.45 14.93
CA LYS A 61 -6.49 -1.84 16.28
C LYS A 61 -5.49 -2.77 16.97
N SER A 62 -4.92 -3.71 16.23
CA SER A 62 -3.88 -4.62 16.77
C SER A 62 -2.60 -3.88 17.18
N MET A 63 -2.18 -2.86 16.43
CA MET A 63 -0.92 -2.14 16.68
C MET A 63 -1.05 -1.04 17.74
N SER A 64 -2.18 -0.33 17.78
CA SER A 64 -2.35 0.88 18.60
C SER A 64 -3.32 0.74 19.76
N GLN A 65 -4.08 -0.35 19.84
CA GLN A 65 -5.22 -0.54 20.73
C GLN A 65 -6.33 0.51 20.57
N LYS A 66 -6.22 1.37 19.56
CA LYS A 66 -7.24 2.34 19.14
C LYS A 66 -7.99 1.78 17.92
N SER A 67 -9.14 2.35 17.61
CA SER A 67 -9.88 1.99 16.39
C SER A 67 -10.09 3.21 15.52
N LEU A 68 -9.86 3.05 14.22
CA LEU A 68 -10.23 4.01 13.20
C LEU A 68 -11.39 3.45 12.38
N SER A 69 -12.34 4.32 12.03
CA SER A 69 -13.42 3.93 11.13
C SER A 69 -12.89 3.69 9.71
N ASP A 70 -13.52 2.80 8.97
CA ASP A 70 -13.21 2.55 7.55
C ASP A 70 -13.29 3.86 6.72
N LYS A 71 -14.20 4.76 7.09
CA LYS A 71 -14.34 6.08 6.47
C LYS A 71 -13.10 6.96 6.71
N THR A 72 -12.60 7.00 7.93
CA THR A 72 -11.39 7.77 8.29
C THR A 72 -10.15 7.19 7.61
N ILE A 73 -10.02 5.86 7.60
CA ILE A 73 -8.92 5.19 6.92
C ILE A 73 -8.93 5.50 5.42
N LYS A 74 -10.09 5.43 4.79
CA LYS A 74 -10.23 5.80 3.37
C LYS A 74 -9.82 7.24 3.13
N LEU A 75 -10.27 8.17 3.97
CA LEU A 75 -9.91 9.58 3.88
C LEU A 75 -8.38 9.78 4.00
N TYR A 76 -7.73 9.12 4.94
CA TYR A 76 -6.28 9.22 5.10
C TYR A 76 -5.52 8.60 3.92
N LEU A 77 -5.99 7.49 3.37
CA LEU A 77 -5.42 6.90 2.16
C LEU A 77 -5.55 7.86 0.95
N ASP A 78 -6.69 8.53 0.83
CA ASP A 78 -6.90 9.53 -0.22
C ASP A 78 -5.91 10.71 -0.03
N HIS A 79 -5.71 11.22 1.20
CA HIS A 79 -4.72 12.27 1.48
C HIS A 79 -3.27 11.86 1.17
N LEU A 80 -2.89 10.60 1.47
CA LEU A 80 -1.58 10.07 1.13
C LEU A 80 -1.39 9.97 -0.39
N SER A 81 -2.45 9.59 -1.12
CA SER A 81 -2.43 9.53 -2.59
C SER A 81 -2.38 10.92 -3.22
N ASP A 82 -3.15 11.88 -2.72
CA ASP A 82 -3.14 13.28 -3.18
C ASP A 82 -1.78 13.96 -2.95
N ALA A 83 -1.04 13.51 -1.94
CA ALA A 83 0.32 13.96 -1.65
C ALA A 83 1.39 13.21 -2.46
N PHE A 84 1.02 12.35 -3.40
CA PHE A 84 1.93 11.52 -4.19
C PHE A 84 2.88 10.68 -3.33
N LEU A 85 2.44 10.24 -2.16
CA LEU A 85 3.22 9.35 -1.32
C LEU A 85 2.99 7.89 -1.66
N ILE A 86 1.73 7.57 -1.98
CA ILE A 86 1.29 6.26 -2.40
C ILE A 86 0.40 6.36 -3.63
N GLU A 87 0.40 5.33 -4.46
CA GLU A 87 -0.55 5.17 -5.56
C GLU A 87 -1.41 3.92 -5.33
N LYS A 88 -2.70 4.04 -5.61
CA LYS A 88 -3.67 2.95 -5.50
C LYS A 88 -3.80 2.24 -6.83
N SER A 89 -3.54 0.94 -6.87
CA SER A 89 -3.84 0.05 -8.00
C SER A 89 -5.10 -0.76 -7.72
N VAL A 90 -6.09 -0.61 -8.58
CA VAL A 90 -7.36 -1.34 -8.48
C VAL A 90 -7.27 -2.67 -9.21
N ARG A 91 -8.20 -3.58 -8.91
CA ARG A 91 -8.30 -4.84 -9.62
C ARG A 91 -9.12 -4.70 -10.90
N PHE A 92 -8.67 -5.35 -11.94
CA PHE A 92 -9.41 -5.48 -13.19
C PHE A 92 -9.75 -6.94 -13.45
N ASP A 93 -11.04 -7.24 -13.53
CA ASP A 93 -11.53 -8.56 -13.94
C ASP A 93 -11.36 -8.71 -15.47
N VAL A 94 -10.35 -9.47 -15.87
CA VAL A 94 -9.97 -9.65 -17.27
C VAL A 94 -11.09 -10.29 -18.09
N LYS A 95 -11.83 -11.25 -17.53
CA LYS A 95 -12.95 -11.92 -18.19
C LYS A 95 -14.22 -11.07 -18.19
N GLY A 96 -14.54 -10.48 -17.02
CA GLY A 96 -15.73 -9.66 -16.83
C GLY A 96 -15.58 -8.24 -17.37
N LYS A 97 -14.36 -7.83 -17.77
CA LYS A 97 -14.04 -6.49 -18.31
C LYS A 97 -14.55 -5.36 -17.43
N LYS A 98 -14.35 -5.49 -16.10
CA LYS A 98 -14.82 -4.52 -15.12
C LYS A 98 -13.79 -4.27 -14.02
N TYR A 99 -13.81 -3.05 -13.47
CA TYR A 99 -13.00 -2.68 -12.34
C TYR A 99 -13.62 -3.14 -11.01
N ILE A 100 -12.75 -3.57 -10.09
CA ILE A 100 -13.10 -3.95 -8.73
C ILE A 100 -12.28 -3.07 -7.79
N ASN A 101 -12.93 -2.07 -7.19
CA ASN A 101 -12.26 -1.03 -6.41
C ASN A 101 -11.70 -1.51 -5.06
N THR A 102 -12.16 -2.65 -4.56
CA THR A 102 -11.73 -3.17 -3.26
C THR A 102 -11.82 -4.71 -3.21
N PRO A 103 -10.85 -5.42 -2.61
CA PRO A 103 -9.56 -4.87 -2.15
C PRO A 103 -8.70 -4.34 -3.29
N ALA A 104 -7.72 -3.49 -2.97
CA ALA A 104 -6.78 -2.88 -3.90
C ALA A 104 -5.35 -3.05 -3.38
N LYS A 105 -4.35 -2.82 -4.21
CA LYS A 105 -2.95 -2.70 -3.78
C LYS A 105 -2.58 -1.24 -3.65
N TYR A 106 -1.59 -0.96 -2.79
CA TYR A 106 -0.99 0.36 -2.65
C TYR A 106 0.51 0.24 -2.84
N TYR A 107 1.08 1.14 -3.63
CA TYR A 107 2.50 1.21 -3.93
C TYR A 107 3.04 2.57 -3.49
N PHE A 108 4.24 2.60 -2.94
CA PHE A 108 4.93 3.85 -2.61
C PHE A 108 5.60 4.42 -3.84
N GLU A 109 5.48 5.73 -4.05
CA GLU A 109 6.16 6.44 -5.13
C GLU A 109 7.69 6.40 -4.97
N ASP A 110 8.18 6.35 -3.73
CA ASP A 110 9.59 6.16 -3.41
C ASP A 110 9.77 4.99 -2.43
N VAL A 111 10.33 3.90 -2.93
CA VAL A 111 10.64 2.70 -2.12
C VAL A 111 11.66 3.02 -1.03
N GLY A 112 12.55 4.00 -1.23
CA GLY A 112 13.49 4.44 -0.21
C GLY A 112 12.79 5.06 1.00
N LEU A 113 11.73 5.86 0.76
CA LEU A 113 10.88 6.41 1.82
C LEU A 113 10.10 5.32 2.56
N ARG A 114 9.51 4.37 1.82
CA ARG A 114 8.86 3.19 2.39
C ARG A 114 9.80 2.42 3.31
N ASN A 115 11.02 2.12 2.84
CA ASN A 115 12.00 1.35 3.61
C ASN A 115 12.50 2.13 4.84
N ALA A 116 12.72 3.44 4.71
CA ALA A 116 13.09 4.31 5.82
C ALA A 116 12.01 4.30 6.91
N ARG A 117 10.72 4.30 6.53
CA ARG A 117 9.60 4.23 7.46
C ARG A 117 9.62 2.94 8.28
N LEU A 118 9.93 1.82 7.66
CA LEU A 118 10.01 0.50 8.31
C LEU A 118 11.39 0.20 8.93
N ASN A 119 12.24 1.20 9.10
CA ASN A 119 13.59 1.05 9.63
C ASN A 119 14.45 0.04 8.85
N PHE A 120 14.19 -0.15 7.55
CA PHE A 120 14.86 -1.10 6.67
C PHE A 120 14.78 -2.56 7.15
N ARG A 121 13.80 -2.90 7.99
CA ARG A 121 13.67 -4.24 8.60
C ARG A 121 12.80 -5.20 7.80
N GLN A 122 11.86 -4.67 7.01
CA GLN A 122 10.95 -5.48 6.19
C GLN A 122 11.34 -5.32 4.71
N GLN A 123 12.30 -6.12 4.28
CA GLN A 123 12.75 -6.16 2.89
C GLN A 123 12.21 -7.43 2.23
N GLU A 124 10.91 -7.46 1.99
CA GLU A 124 10.28 -8.48 1.17
C GLU A 124 10.60 -8.17 -0.30
N GLU A 125 11.64 -8.79 -0.82
CA GLU A 125 12.21 -8.50 -2.14
C GLU A 125 11.15 -8.54 -3.26
N ASN A 126 10.24 -9.50 -3.20
CA ASN A 126 9.17 -9.65 -4.20
C ASN A 126 8.26 -8.42 -4.22
N HIS A 127 7.80 -7.95 -3.08
CA HIS A 127 6.92 -6.77 -2.98
C HIS A 127 7.65 -5.47 -3.31
N ILE A 128 8.92 -5.36 -2.96
CA ILE A 128 9.76 -4.21 -3.33
C ILE A 128 9.96 -4.18 -4.84
N MET A 129 10.28 -5.32 -5.45
CA MET A 129 10.47 -5.42 -6.90
C MET A 129 9.17 -5.11 -7.65
N GLU A 130 8.04 -5.63 -7.19
CA GLU A 130 6.71 -5.33 -7.72
C GLU A 130 6.42 -3.83 -7.65
N ASN A 131 6.71 -3.17 -6.51
CA ASN A 131 6.55 -1.73 -6.36
C ASN A 131 7.41 -0.95 -7.36
N ILE A 132 8.68 -1.33 -7.53
CA ILE A 132 9.59 -0.66 -8.47
C ILE A 132 9.07 -0.80 -9.90
N ILE A 133 8.65 -2.00 -10.30
CA ILE A 133 8.10 -2.25 -11.64
C ILE A 133 6.84 -1.43 -11.86
N TYR A 134 5.93 -1.40 -10.88
CA TYR A 134 4.70 -0.61 -10.94
C TYR A 134 4.99 0.86 -11.19
N ILE A 135 5.83 1.50 -10.37
CA ILE A 135 6.17 2.92 -10.49
C ILE A 135 6.89 3.21 -11.81
N GLU A 136 7.81 2.34 -12.25
CA GLU A 136 8.50 2.51 -13.53
C GLU A 136 7.52 2.47 -14.72
N LEU A 137 6.56 1.56 -14.73
CA LEU A 137 5.55 1.51 -15.77
C LEU A 137 4.65 2.75 -15.75
N ARG A 138 4.23 3.19 -14.56
CA ARG A 138 3.43 4.40 -14.37
C ARG A 138 4.18 5.65 -14.86
N SER A 139 5.46 5.79 -14.53
CA SER A 139 6.29 6.92 -14.97
C SER A 139 6.47 6.98 -16.48
N ARG A 140 6.41 5.84 -17.16
CA ARG A 140 6.40 5.74 -18.65
C ARG A 140 5.03 6.00 -19.26
N GLY A 141 4.01 6.30 -18.47
CA GLY A 141 2.66 6.60 -18.92
C GLY A 141 1.77 5.39 -19.17
N TYR A 142 2.18 4.19 -18.77
CA TYR A 142 1.31 3.02 -18.85
C TYR A 142 0.21 3.09 -17.78
N ARG A 143 -0.96 2.59 -18.12
CA ARG A 143 -2.00 2.29 -17.15
C ARG A 143 -1.72 0.90 -16.57
N VAL A 144 -1.62 0.81 -15.26
CA VAL A 144 -1.22 -0.43 -14.57
C VAL A 144 -2.27 -0.79 -13.54
N ASP A 145 -2.82 -1.98 -13.68
CA ASP A 145 -3.87 -2.50 -12.80
C ASP A 145 -3.48 -3.91 -12.30
N VAL A 146 -4.15 -4.39 -11.25
CA VAL A 146 -4.02 -5.78 -10.78
C VAL A 146 -5.02 -6.64 -11.52
N GLY A 147 -4.54 -7.62 -12.29
CA GLY A 147 -5.38 -8.54 -13.03
C GLY A 147 -6.06 -9.56 -12.11
N VAL A 148 -7.34 -9.85 -12.36
CA VAL A 148 -8.07 -10.93 -11.68
C VAL A 148 -8.74 -11.82 -12.71
N VAL A 149 -8.56 -13.13 -12.57
CA VAL A 149 -9.20 -14.13 -13.40
C VAL A 149 -9.94 -15.13 -12.53
N GLU A 150 -11.25 -15.29 -12.77
CA GLU A 150 -12.02 -16.35 -12.14
C GLU A 150 -11.80 -17.67 -12.90
N VAL A 151 -11.37 -18.69 -12.17
CA VAL A 151 -11.29 -20.06 -12.67
C VAL A 151 -12.14 -20.99 -11.81
N TYR A 152 -12.61 -22.06 -12.39
CA TYR A 152 -13.36 -23.08 -11.68
C TYR A 152 -12.56 -24.37 -11.70
N GLU A 153 -12.22 -24.85 -10.51
CA GLU A 153 -11.54 -26.14 -10.32
C GLU A 153 -12.55 -27.15 -9.77
N THR A 154 -12.45 -28.39 -10.20
CA THR A 154 -13.26 -29.48 -9.63
C THR A 154 -12.46 -30.10 -8.50
N SER A 155 -12.96 -30.03 -7.29
CA SER A 155 -12.31 -30.64 -6.12
C SER A 155 -12.32 -32.18 -6.23
N ASN A 156 -11.48 -32.83 -5.45
CA ASN A 156 -11.43 -34.31 -5.39
C ASN A 156 -12.78 -34.94 -4.97
N SER A 157 -13.70 -34.16 -4.42
CA SER A 157 -15.06 -34.56 -4.08
C SER A 157 -16.07 -34.37 -5.21
N GLY A 158 -15.62 -33.95 -6.43
CA GLY A 158 -16.48 -33.68 -7.59
C GLY A 158 -17.23 -32.33 -7.50
N LYS A 159 -17.00 -31.53 -6.47
CA LYS A 159 -17.64 -30.23 -6.31
C LYS A 159 -16.87 -29.16 -7.08
N ARG A 160 -17.58 -28.34 -7.85
CA ARG A 160 -17.01 -27.22 -8.59
C ARG A 160 -16.79 -26.05 -7.63
N GLU A 161 -15.53 -25.67 -7.45
CA GLU A 161 -15.11 -24.56 -6.60
C GLU A 161 -14.58 -23.41 -7.43
N LYS A 162 -14.97 -22.20 -7.05
CA LYS A 162 -14.50 -20.96 -7.67
C LYS A 162 -13.19 -20.55 -7.04
N LYS A 163 -12.17 -20.33 -7.86
CA LYS A 163 -10.86 -19.80 -7.46
C LYS A 163 -10.58 -18.51 -8.19
N LEU A 164 -10.05 -17.52 -7.48
CA LEU A 164 -9.56 -16.28 -8.04
C LEU A 164 -8.05 -16.38 -8.21
N LEU A 165 -7.59 -16.22 -9.43
CA LEU A 165 -6.16 -16.05 -9.72
C LEU A 165 -5.86 -14.57 -9.88
N GLU A 166 -4.75 -14.14 -9.31
CA GLU A 166 -4.25 -12.77 -9.38
C GLU A 166 -3.06 -12.69 -10.34
N ILE A 167 -3.03 -11.62 -11.11
CA ILE A 167 -1.89 -11.22 -11.93
C ILE A 167 -1.48 -9.86 -11.38
N ASP A 168 -0.29 -9.77 -10.81
CA ASP A 168 0.16 -8.60 -10.05
C ASP A 168 0.15 -7.32 -10.87
N ILE A 169 0.47 -7.43 -12.16
CA ILE A 169 0.57 -6.28 -13.08
C ILE A 169 0.00 -6.68 -14.45
N ILE A 170 -0.97 -5.90 -14.93
CA ILE A 170 -1.54 -6.00 -16.28
C ILE A 170 -1.59 -4.63 -16.96
#